data_7cfde27ecab9242387b26c47a74d50bd
#
_entry.id   7cfde27ecab9242387b26c47a74d50bd
#
_cell.length_a   1.000
_cell.length_b   1.000
_cell.length_c   1.000
_cell.angle_alpha   90.00
_cell.angle_beta   90.00
_cell.angle_gamma   90.00
#
_symmetry.space_group_name_H-M   'P 1'
#
loop_
_entity.id
_entity.type
_entity.pdbx_description
1 polymer ?
#
loop_
_entity_poly.entity_id
_entity_poly.type
_entity_poly.pdbx_seq_one_letter_code
_entity_poly.pdbx_strand_id
1 'polypeptide(L)'
;MKKHTSLLLAALLAFGTSFAGNPDRAGSAGASQLLINPWAASNGLAGSNMASVKGLESTFLNVAGLAFVERNELAFANSMYLGGTGIALNSLGFATKVGGSGVLGLSVTSMSLGDIPITTEDLPEGGIGSFSPAFSNIGVTYSKSFSNSIYGGLTMRIVSESISNVRASGVCFDAGIRYVTGENDGLRFGIALRNVGAPMRYAGDGLTVTATPQGADEALTVFQRSEKYELPSLVNIGVAVDVVSNDNTVVTATGQFVSNSFTKDQFGGGLEANLGERLVLRGGYLWEQGLITGGQDVTTAYTGPAGGIGLNVPAGEGATLKLDYSYRTTNPFNGTHTLGVKISL
;
A
#
# COMPACT_ATOMS: atom_id res chain seq x y z
N MET A 1 14.87 -27.30 -22.26
CA MET A 1 15.16 -25.91 -21.89
C MET A 1 14.87 -24.89 -23.00
N LYS A 2 15.29 -25.01 -24.24
CA LYS A 2 15.07 -23.98 -25.31
C LYS A 2 13.60 -23.72 -25.70
N LYS A 3 12.65 -24.66 -25.54
CA LYS A 3 11.23 -24.46 -25.89
C LYS A 3 10.45 -23.67 -24.84
N HIS A 4 10.86 -23.70 -23.60
CA HIS A 4 10.17 -22.95 -22.51
C HIS A 4 10.60 -21.48 -22.47
N THR A 5 11.84 -21.19 -22.87
CA THR A 5 12.34 -19.79 -22.99
C THR A 5 11.62 -19.02 -24.10
N SER A 6 11.30 -19.71 -25.22
CA SER A 6 10.56 -19.06 -26.33
C SER A 6 9.09 -18.77 -26.00
N LEU A 7 8.45 -19.61 -25.18
CA LEU A 7 7.08 -19.36 -24.72
C LEU A 7 7.01 -18.21 -23.71
N LEU A 8 7.98 -18.10 -22.81
CA LEU A 8 8.11 -16.96 -21.89
C LEU A 8 8.35 -15.65 -22.62
N LEU A 9 9.20 -15.65 -23.65
CA LEU A 9 9.46 -14.47 -24.48
C LEU A 9 8.24 -14.07 -25.32
N ALA A 10 7.47 -15.04 -25.83
CA ALA A 10 6.23 -14.78 -26.56
C ALA A 10 5.11 -14.28 -25.65
N ALA A 11 5.02 -14.75 -24.42
CA ALA A 11 4.09 -14.23 -23.40
C ALA A 11 4.42 -12.79 -22.98
N LEU A 12 5.72 -12.44 -22.86
CA LEU A 12 6.14 -11.05 -22.59
C LEU A 12 5.82 -10.09 -23.75
N LEU A 13 5.83 -10.56 -25.00
CA LEU A 13 5.53 -9.76 -26.20
C LEU A 13 4.02 -9.61 -26.46
N ALA A 14 3.17 -10.45 -25.85
CA ALA A 14 1.72 -10.36 -25.95
C ALA A 14 1.08 -9.30 -25.04
N PHE A 15 1.84 -8.63 -24.17
CA PHE A 15 1.42 -7.44 -23.42
C PHE A 15 1.37 -6.17 -24.29
N GLY A 16 0.90 -6.30 -25.53
CA GLY A 16 0.62 -5.17 -26.40
C GLY A 16 -0.55 -4.37 -25.86
N THR A 17 -0.29 -3.15 -25.35
CA THR A 17 -1.20 -1.98 -25.22
C THR A 17 -2.62 -2.24 -24.70
N SER A 18 -2.80 -3.10 -23.72
CA SER A 18 -4.06 -3.15 -22.98
C SER A 18 -3.99 -2.11 -21.86
N PHE A 19 -4.62 -0.97 -22.07
CA PHE A 19 -4.86 0.00 -21.00
C PHE A 19 -6.16 -0.39 -20.31
N ALA A 20 -6.09 -0.82 -19.05
CA ALA A 20 -7.25 -1.16 -18.22
C ALA A 20 -7.54 -0.04 -17.20
N GLY A 21 -6.57 0.84 -16.94
CA GLY A 21 -6.74 2.05 -16.12
C GLY A 21 -7.67 3.07 -16.79
N ASN A 22 -8.32 3.88 -15.97
CA ASN A 22 -9.23 4.92 -16.44
C ASN A 22 -8.71 6.32 -16.06
N PRO A 23 -7.78 6.89 -16.84
CA PRO A 23 -7.21 8.21 -16.57
C PRO A 23 -8.26 9.32 -16.61
N ASP A 24 -9.37 9.14 -17.34
CA ASP A 24 -10.47 10.13 -17.42
C ASP A 24 -11.20 10.30 -16.07
N ARG A 25 -11.03 9.35 -15.16
CA ARG A 25 -11.54 9.41 -13.79
C ARG A 25 -10.53 9.92 -12.77
N ALA A 26 -9.35 10.35 -13.21
CA ALA A 26 -8.34 10.92 -12.33
C ALA A 26 -8.91 12.09 -11.51
N GLY A 27 -8.72 12.06 -10.18
CA GLY A 27 -9.26 13.06 -9.26
C GLY A 27 -10.69 12.82 -8.79
N SER A 28 -11.42 11.82 -9.31
CA SER A 28 -12.78 11.48 -8.84
C SER A 28 -12.81 10.56 -7.61
N ALA A 29 -11.68 9.93 -7.26
CA ALA A 29 -11.52 9.18 -6.02
C ALA A 29 -10.88 10.04 -4.93
N GLY A 30 -11.31 9.83 -3.68
CA GLY A 30 -10.64 10.31 -2.48
C GLY A 30 -9.85 9.21 -1.78
N ALA A 31 -9.53 9.41 -0.50
CA ALA A 31 -8.81 8.45 0.33
C ALA A 31 -7.50 7.92 -0.29
N SER A 32 -6.74 8.79 -0.96
CA SER A 32 -5.51 8.45 -1.70
C SER A 32 -4.42 7.83 -0.82
N GLN A 33 -4.45 8.05 0.52
CA GLN A 33 -3.58 7.39 1.48
C GLN A 33 -3.70 5.86 1.46
N LEU A 34 -4.81 5.30 0.97
CA LEU A 34 -5.00 3.85 0.77
C LEU A 34 -4.07 3.27 -0.31
N LEU A 35 -3.49 4.11 -1.17
CA LEU A 35 -2.53 3.71 -2.20
C LEU A 35 -1.08 3.76 -1.71
N ILE A 36 -0.80 4.37 -0.54
CA ILE A 36 0.55 4.53 -0.02
C ILE A 36 0.93 3.30 0.81
N ASN A 37 1.96 2.59 0.36
CA ASN A 37 2.46 1.42 1.07
C ASN A 37 3.24 1.85 2.32
N PRO A 38 2.85 1.40 3.52
CA PRO A 38 3.54 1.76 4.75
C PRO A 38 4.75 0.87 5.06
N TRP A 39 4.92 -0.29 4.39
CA TRP A 39 5.86 -1.32 4.78
C TRP A 39 7.21 -1.19 4.07
N ALA A 40 8.31 -1.23 4.85
CA ALA A 40 9.64 -0.95 4.36
C ALA A 40 10.16 -1.97 3.34
N ALA A 41 10.03 -3.27 3.60
CA ALA A 41 10.56 -4.29 2.71
C ALA A 41 9.89 -4.23 1.32
N SER A 42 8.57 -4.08 1.29
CA SER A 42 7.82 -3.95 0.04
C SER A 42 8.12 -2.63 -0.69
N ASN A 43 8.35 -1.53 0.04
CA ASN A 43 8.76 -0.25 -0.55
C ASN A 43 10.13 -0.35 -1.24
N GLY A 44 11.07 -1.14 -0.69
CA GLY A 44 12.36 -1.40 -1.32
C GLY A 44 12.28 -2.09 -2.68
N LEU A 45 11.16 -2.76 -2.96
CA LEU A 45 10.84 -3.40 -4.24
C LEU A 45 9.85 -2.58 -5.08
N ALA A 46 9.65 -1.30 -4.77
CA ALA A 46 8.62 -0.45 -5.38
C ALA A 46 7.20 -1.06 -5.34
N GLY A 47 6.93 -1.96 -4.38
CA GLY A 47 5.67 -2.69 -4.24
C GLY A 47 5.50 -3.89 -5.16
N SER A 48 6.50 -4.26 -5.97
CA SER A 48 6.38 -5.31 -7.00
C SER A 48 6.28 -6.74 -6.44
N ASN A 49 6.38 -6.93 -5.13
CA ASN A 49 6.44 -8.24 -4.49
C ASN A 49 5.08 -8.82 -4.06
N MET A 50 3.98 -8.41 -4.69
CA MET A 50 2.64 -8.84 -4.30
C MET A 50 2.42 -10.37 -4.36
N ALA A 51 3.17 -11.08 -5.21
CA ALA A 51 3.11 -12.54 -5.31
C ALA A 51 4.02 -13.25 -4.29
N SER A 52 5.02 -12.58 -3.70
CA SER A 52 5.99 -13.18 -2.76
C SER A 52 5.89 -12.66 -1.33
N VAL A 53 5.29 -11.50 -1.10
CA VAL A 53 5.19 -10.89 0.24
C VAL A 53 4.55 -11.83 1.25
N LYS A 54 5.10 -11.91 2.48
CA LYS A 54 4.63 -12.78 3.56
C LYS A 54 4.43 -12.00 4.85
N GLY A 55 3.53 -12.50 5.71
CA GLY A 55 3.25 -11.92 7.01
C GLY A 55 2.44 -10.62 6.94
N LEU A 56 2.57 -9.76 7.94
CA LEU A 56 1.78 -8.54 8.09
C LEU A 56 1.91 -7.54 6.94
N GLU A 57 3.06 -7.49 6.27
CA GLU A 57 3.26 -6.64 5.09
C GLU A 57 2.31 -6.99 3.92
N SER A 58 1.87 -8.25 3.88
CA SER A 58 0.94 -8.73 2.85
C SER A 58 -0.45 -8.11 2.98
N THR A 59 -0.83 -7.62 4.15
CA THR A 59 -2.14 -6.96 4.38
C THR A 59 -2.35 -5.72 3.51
N PHE A 60 -1.26 -5.18 2.95
CA PHE A 60 -1.34 -4.05 2.02
C PHE A 60 -1.32 -4.49 0.54
N LEU A 61 -0.52 -5.49 0.14
CA LEU A 61 -0.35 -5.85 -1.27
C LEU A 61 -1.24 -7.02 -1.71
N ASN A 62 -1.18 -8.13 -0.96
CA ASN A 62 -1.98 -9.34 -1.24
C ASN A 62 -2.22 -10.10 0.07
N VAL A 63 -3.41 -9.99 0.58
CA VAL A 63 -3.80 -10.52 1.90
C VAL A 63 -3.60 -12.03 2.05
N ALA A 64 -3.51 -12.80 0.96
CA ALA A 64 -3.18 -14.22 1.00
C ALA A 64 -1.81 -14.52 1.63
N GLY A 65 -0.87 -13.55 1.58
CA GLY A 65 0.46 -13.69 2.15
C GLY A 65 0.48 -13.73 3.68
N LEU A 66 -0.59 -13.34 4.36
CA LEU A 66 -0.70 -13.43 5.81
C LEU A 66 -0.78 -14.90 6.28
N ALA A 67 -1.27 -15.83 5.46
CA ALA A 67 -1.33 -17.26 5.77
C ALA A 67 0.02 -17.91 6.06
N PHE A 68 1.13 -17.23 5.73
CA PHE A 68 2.50 -17.70 5.99
C PHE A 68 3.03 -17.34 7.39
N VAL A 69 2.23 -16.70 8.23
CA VAL A 69 2.57 -16.51 9.65
C VAL A 69 2.47 -17.84 10.38
N GLU A 70 3.56 -18.26 11.00
CA GLU A 70 3.66 -19.59 11.62
C GLU A 70 3.06 -19.66 13.02
N ARG A 71 3.26 -18.60 13.82
CA ARG A 71 2.71 -18.47 15.18
C ARG A 71 2.16 -17.08 15.40
N ASN A 72 3.04 -16.15 15.79
CA ASN A 72 2.69 -14.74 16.01
C ASN A 72 3.67 -13.85 15.27
N GLU A 73 3.18 -12.73 14.76
CA GLU A 73 4.00 -11.69 14.15
C GLU A 73 3.54 -10.33 14.65
N LEU A 74 4.49 -9.48 15.04
CA LEU A 74 4.29 -8.08 15.38
C LEU A 74 5.15 -7.25 14.43
N ALA A 75 4.59 -6.23 13.82
CA ALA A 75 5.32 -5.35 12.92
C ALA A 75 4.97 -3.89 13.18
N PHE A 76 5.99 -3.04 13.09
CA PHE A 76 5.87 -1.59 13.11
C PHE A 76 6.64 -1.00 11.93
N ALA A 77 6.09 0.03 11.31
CA ALA A 77 6.77 0.80 10.27
C ALA A 77 6.47 2.29 10.40
N ASN A 78 7.48 3.10 10.12
CA ASN A 78 7.40 4.54 10.01
C ASN A 78 7.93 4.97 8.64
N SER A 79 7.13 5.73 7.90
CA SER A 79 7.51 6.31 6.61
C SER A 79 7.48 7.83 6.69
N MET A 80 8.62 8.45 6.43
CA MET A 80 8.71 9.87 6.10
C MET A 80 8.31 10.03 4.63
N TYR A 81 7.05 10.34 4.39
CA TYR A 81 6.46 10.37 3.05
C TYR A 81 6.77 11.71 2.37
N LEU A 82 7.27 11.65 1.12
CA LEU A 82 7.65 12.84 0.35
C LEU A 82 8.58 13.77 1.14
N GLY A 83 9.80 13.32 1.41
CA GLY A 83 10.78 13.97 2.27
C GLY A 83 10.83 15.50 2.15
N GLY A 84 10.78 16.19 3.27
CA GLY A 84 10.69 17.64 3.38
C GLY A 84 9.27 18.19 3.58
N THR A 85 8.22 17.37 3.48
CA THR A 85 6.82 17.82 3.65
C THR A 85 6.31 17.76 5.08
N GLY A 86 7.01 17.03 5.98
CA GLY A 86 6.53 16.74 7.34
C GLY A 86 5.44 15.66 7.41
N ILE A 87 5.07 15.05 6.28
CA ILE A 87 4.06 13.98 6.24
C ILE A 87 4.68 12.67 6.72
N ALA A 88 4.04 12.03 7.69
CA ALA A 88 4.48 10.76 8.24
C ALA A 88 3.35 9.72 8.24
N LEU A 89 3.70 8.48 7.82
CA LEU A 89 2.86 7.30 8.00
C LEU A 89 3.44 6.43 9.09
N ASN A 90 2.57 6.00 10.02
CA ASN A 90 2.89 4.98 11.02
C ASN A 90 1.97 3.79 10.85
N SER A 91 2.53 2.59 10.82
CA SER A 91 1.76 1.35 10.76
C SER A 91 2.17 0.42 11.87
N LEU A 92 1.18 -0.18 12.52
CA LEU A 92 1.33 -1.23 13.50
C LEU A 92 0.47 -2.41 13.07
N GLY A 93 1.01 -3.62 13.19
CA GLY A 93 0.27 -4.84 12.88
C GLY A 93 0.58 -5.93 13.88
N PHE A 94 -0.42 -6.76 14.13
CA PHE A 94 -0.30 -8.00 14.87
C PHE A 94 -1.01 -9.12 14.11
N ALA A 95 -0.38 -10.28 14.01
CA ALA A 95 -0.98 -11.46 13.42
C ALA A 95 -0.74 -12.68 14.29
N THR A 96 -1.72 -13.58 14.31
CA THR A 96 -1.66 -14.82 15.06
C THR A 96 -2.28 -15.97 14.29
N LYS A 97 -1.67 -17.13 14.38
CA LYS A 97 -2.20 -18.36 13.79
C LYS A 97 -3.44 -18.81 14.55
N VAL A 98 -4.49 -19.17 13.82
CA VAL A 98 -5.76 -19.65 14.37
C VAL A 98 -6.11 -20.98 13.73
N GLY A 99 -6.22 -22.02 14.54
CA GLY A 99 -6.43 -23.38 14.05
C GLY A 99 -5.24 -23.93 13.26
N GLY A 100 -5.48 -24.92 12.39
CA GLY A 100 -4.42 -25.58 11.62
C GLY A 100 -3.91 -24.82 10.41
N SER A 101 -4.75 -23.98 9.77
CA SER A 101 -4.44 -23.38 8.47
C SER A 101 -4.83 -21.90 8.34
N GLY A 102 -5.46 -21.30 9.36
CA GLY A 102 -5.91 -19.92 9.36
C GLY A 102 -4.96 -18.99 10.11
N VAL A 103 -4.94 -17.71 9.74
CA VAL A 103 -4.25 -16.62 10.42
C VAL A 103 -5.19 -15.43 10.51
N LEU A 104 -5.28 -14.83 11.70
CA LEU A 104 -5.94 -13.56 11.93
C LEU A 104 -4.90 -12.47 12.07
N GLY A 105 -5.16 -11.32 11.44
CA GLY A 105 -4.32 -10.14 11.53
C GLY A 105 -5.13 -8.90 11.87
N LEU A 106 -4.54 -8.02 12.65
CA LEU A 106 -5.02 -6.66 12.92
C LEU A 106 -3.94 -5.69 12.45
N SER A 107 -4.34 -4.66 11.72
CA SER A 107 -3.43 -3.60 11.28
C SER A 107 -4.04 -2.23 11.53
N VAL A 108 -3.21 -1.29 11.95
CA VAL A 108 -3.58 0.12 12.12
C VAL A 108 -2.55 0.94 11.37
N THR A 109 -3.01 1.79 10.47
CA THR A 109 -2.16 2.76 9.76
C THR A 109 -2.69 4.16 10.02
N SER A 110 -1.83 5.07 10.42
CA SER A 110 -2.13 6.48 10.62
C SER A 110 -1.20 7.34 9.78
N MET A 111 -1.76 8.34 9.11
CA MET A 111 -1.03 9.35 8.36
C MET A 111 -1.30 10.71 8.98
N SER A 112 -0.24 11.42 9.34
CA SER A 112 -0.25 12.79 9.81
C SER A 112 0.30 13.70 8.72
N LEU A 113 -0.39 14.82 8.47
CA LEU A 113 0.04 15.83 7.48
C LEU A 113 0.78 17.01 8.13
N GLY A 114 1.05 16.92 9.43
CA GLY A 114 1.61 18.03 10.21
C GLY A 114 0.57 19.07 10.62
N ASP A 115 1.03 20.15 11.22
CA ASP A 115 0.17 21.25 11.68
C ASP A 115 0.04 22.32 10.60
N ILE A 116 -1.18 22.69 10.29
CA ILE A 116 -1.52 23.74 9.32
C ILE A 116 -2.03 24.97 10.10
N PRO A 117 -1.39 26.14 9.96
CA PRO A 117 -1.84 27.34 10.65
C PRO A 117 -3.23 27.76 10.16
N ILE A 118 -4.08 28.17 11.09
CA ILE A 118 -5.36 28.80 10.76
C ILE A 118 -5.09 30.24 10.36
N THR A 119 -5.54 30.60 9.15
CA THR A 119 -5.42 31.96 8.62
C THR A 119 -6.80 32.55 8.34
N THR A 120 -6.93 33.87 8.41
CA THR A 120 -8.12 34.62 8.05
C THR A 120 -7.73 35.78 7.10
N GLU A 121 -8.71 36.45 6.53
CA GLU A 121 -8.46 37.63 5.71
C GLU A 121 -7.72 38.73 6.48
N ASP A 122 -8.03 38.88 7.76
CA ASP A 122 -7.40 39.89 8.65
C ASP A 122 -6.04 39.45 9.21
N LEU A 123 -5.79 38.12 9.28
CA LEU A 123 -4.56 37.49 9.79
C LEU A 123 -4.02 36.45 8.82
N PRO A 124 -3.53 36.86 7.65
CA PRO A 124 -3.05 35.93 6.61
C PRO A 124 -1.78 35.17 7.04
N GLU A 125 -1.00 35.73 7.99
CA GLU A 125 0.19 35.07 8.55
C GLU A 125 -0.13 34.04 9.66
N GLY A 126 -1.42 33.88 10.00
CA GLY A 126 -1.86 32.96 11.05
C GLY A 126 -1.74 33.57 12.46
N GLY A 127 -1.33 32.76 13.46
CA GLY A 127 -1.15 33.18 14.84
C GLY A 127 -2.39 33.02 15.74
N ILE A 128 -3.50 32.49 15.19
CA ILE A 128 -4.76 32.20 15.92
C ILE A 128 -4.94 30.74 16.28
N GLY A 129 -4.05 29.86 15.81
CA GLY A 129 -4.07 28.44 16.10
C GLY A 129 -3.62 27.62 14.89
N SER A 130 -3.65 26.29 15.03
CA SER A 130 -3.39 25.32 13.97
C SER A 130 -4.38 24.17 14.03
N PHE A 131 -4.52 23.45 12.93
CA PHE A 131 -5.22 22.17 12.86
C PHE A 131 -4.34 21.12 12.17
N SER A 132 -4.52 19.86 12.54
CA SER A 132 -3.73 18.75 12.01
C SER A 132 -4.65 17.77 11.30
N PRO A 133 -4.67 17.75 9.96
CA PRO A 133 -5.38 16.69 9.25
C PRO A 133 -4.77 15.33 9.57
N ALA A 134 -5.63 14.34 9.82
CA ALA A 134 -5.20 13.00 10.15
C ALA A 134 -6.07 11.98 9.42
N PHE A 135 -5.42 10.97 8.84
CA PHE A 135 -6.07 9.85 8.19
C PHE A 135 -5.69 8.56 8.93
N SER A 136 -6.65 7.69 9.15
CA SER A 136 -6.41 6.42 9.83
C SER A 136 -7.18 5.28 9.18
N ASN A 137 -6.56 4.12 9.16
CA ASN A 137 -7.13 2.89 8.64
C ASN A 137 -6.94 1.78 9.67
N ILE A 138 -8.01 1.07 9.99
CA ILE A 138 -7.97 -0.11 10.87
C ILE A 138 -8.44 -1.29 10.03
N GLY A 139 -7.58 -2.29 9.87
CA GLY A 139 -7.85 -3.49 9.08
C GLY A 139 -7.90 -4.75 9.94
N VAL A 140 -8.95 -5.55 9.75
CA VAL A 140 -9.04 -6.91 10.29
C VAL A 140 -8.94 -7.87 9.10
N THR A 141 -7.96 -8.75 9.15
CA THR A 141 -7.61 -9.67 8.06
C THR A 141 -7.77 -11.12 8.52
N TYR A 142 -8.39 -11.93 7.70
CA TYR A 142 -8.34 -13.38 7.82
C TYR A 142 -7.74 -13.98 6.56
N SER A 143 -6.74 -14.83 6.72
CA SER A 143 -6.11 -15.54 5.62
C SER A 143 -5.97 -17.02 5.95
N LYS A 144 -6.04 -17.87 4.91
CA LYS A 144 -6.05 -19.33 5.07
C LYS A 144 -5.27 -20.02 3.96
N SER A 145 -4.57 -21.08 4.35
CA SER A 145 -4.06 -22.09 3.41
C SER A 145 -5.19 -23.08 3.10
N PHE A 146 -5.64 -23.13 1.84
CA PHE A 146 -6.66 -24.07 1.36
C PHE A 146 -6.03 -25.40 0.94
N SER A 147 -4.79 -25.34 0.46
CA SER A 147 -3.96 -26.50 0.13
C SER A 147 -2.49 -26.08 0.24
N ASN A 148 -1.57 -27.01 -0.03
CA ASN A 148 -0.14 -26.68 -0.05
C ASN A 148 0.24 -25.65 -1.12
N SER A 149 -0.61 -25.45 -2.13
CA SER A 149 -0.34 -24.55 -3.25
C SER A 149 -1.25 -23.32 -3.30
N ILE A 150 -2.40 -23.32 -2.59
CA ILE A 150 -3.41 -22.27 -2.72
C ILE A 150 -3.65 -21.60 -1.37
N TYR A 151 -3.45 -20.30 -1.35
CA TYR A 151 -3.67 -19.42 -0.21
C TYR A 151 -4.61 -18.31 -0.59
N GLY A 152 -5.48 -17.92 0.34
CA GLY A 152 -6.40 -16.81 0.11
C GLY A 152 -6.70 -16.06 1.39
N GLY A 153 -7.13 -14.82 1.25
CA GLY A 153 -7.46 -13.98 2.39
C GLY A 153 -8.42 -12.86 2.05
N LEU A 154 -9.00 -12.30 3.10
CA LEU A 154 -9.92 -11.16 3.05
C LEU A 154 -9.56 -10.20 4.18
N THR A 155 -9.56 -8.90 3.89
CA THR A 155 -9.46 -7.83 4.86
C THR A 155 -10.71 -6.97 4.81
N MET A 156 -11.27 -6.66 5.97
CA MET A 156 -12.22 -5.57 6.16
C MET A 156 -11.47 -4.39 6.77
N ARG A 157 -11.58 -3.23 6.13
CA ARG A 157 -10.87 -2.02 6.55
C ARG A 157 -11.83 -0.89 6.83
N ILE A 158 -11.71 -0.29 8.02
CA ILE A 158 -12.38 0.95 8.37
C ILE A 158 -11.44 2.10 8.02
N VAL A 159 -11.92 3.01 7.19
CA VAL A 159 -11.20 4.20 6.73
C VAL A 159 -11.79 5.42 7.43
N SER A 160 -10.95 6.27 7.99
CA SER A 160 -11.36 7.52 8.64
C SER A 160 -10.43 8.66 8.24
N GLU A 161 -11.02 9.76 7.85
CA GLU A 161 -10.34 11.02 7.52
C GLU A 161 -10.91 12.12 8.38
N SER A 162 -10.05 12.94 8.96
CA SER A 162 -10.42 14.07 9.82
C SER A 162 -9.62 15.30 9.44
N ILE A 163 -10.31 16.40 9.15
CA ILE A 163 -9.72 17.70 8.80
C ILE A 163 -10.48 18.76 9.60
N SER A 164 -9.83 19.34 10.61
CA SER A 164 -10.48 20.31 11.51
C SER A 164 -11.82 19.76 12.06
N ASN A 165 -12.93 20.41 11.74
CA ASN A 165 -14.28 20.09 12.24
C ASN A 165 -15.11 19.25 11.27
N VAL A 166 -14.47 18.63 10.25
CA VAL A 166 -15.13 17.74 9.30
C VAL A 166 -14.47 16.36 9.30
N ARG A 167 -15.28 15.31 9.10
CA ARG A 167 -14.84 13.94 9.08
C ARG A 167 -15.52 13.16 7.94
N ALA A 168 -14.78 12.22 7.38
CA ALA A 168 -15.33 11.20 6.50
C ALA A 168 -14.96 9.81 7.04
N SER A 169 -15.87 8.86 6.95
CA SER A 169 -15.59 7.48 7.33
C SER A 169 -16.30 6.50 6.41
N GLY A 170 -15.69 5.35 6.20
CA GLY A 170 -16.23 4.30 5.35
C GLY A 170 -15.60 2.95 5.66
N VAL A 171 -16.09 1.95 4.95
CA VAL A 171 -15.57 0.58 5.02
C VAL A 171 -15.21 0.11 3.62
N CYS A 172 -14.06 -0.51 3.48
CA CYS A 172 -13.66 -1.20 2.26
C CYS A 172 -13.14 -2.61 2.55
N PHE A 173 -13.07 -3.40 1.49
CA PHE A 173 -12.63 -4.78 1.51
C PHE A 173 -11.48 -4.97 0.56
N ASP A 174 -10.51 -5.79 0.99
CA ASP A 174 -9.43 -6.29 0.15
C ASP A 174 -9.54 -7.82 0.13
N ALA A 175 -9.36 -8.41 -1.05
CA ALA A 175 -9.34 -9.86 -1.23
C ALA A 175 -8.10 -10.25 -2.03
N GLY A 176 -7.52 -11.41 -1.73
CA GLY A 176 -6.36 -11.87 -2.47
C GLY A 176 -6.22 -13.37 -2.47
N ILE A 177 -5.63 -13.87 -3.57
CA ILE A 177 -5.29 -15.27 -3.74
C ILE A 177 -3.80 -15.33 -4.15
N ARG A 178 -3.13 -16.37 -3.68
CA ARG A 178 -1.78 -16.76 -4.09
C ARG A 178 -1.76 -18.22 -4.47
N TYR A 179 -1.15 -18.50 -5.59
CA TYR A 179 -0.81 -19.86 -6.03
C TYR A 179 0.70 -20.04 -5.99
N VAL A 180 1.14 -21.13 -5.39
CA VAL A 180 2.56 -21.47 -5.22
C VAL A 180 2.83 -22.81 -5.88
N THR A 181 3.90 -22.90 -6.66
CA THR A 181 4.27 -24.09 -7.41
C THR A 181 5.78 -24.09 -7.75
N GLY A 182 6.23 -25.10 -8.44
CA GLY A 182 7.62 -25.25 -8.84
C GLY A 182 8.46 -25.96 -7.80
N GLU A 183 9.73 -26.14 -8.10
CA GLU A 183 10.70 -26.73 -7.18
C GLU A 183 10.88 -25.79 -5.98
N ASN A 184 10.79 -26.32 -4.76
CA ASN A 184 10.88 -25.57 -3.49
C ASN A 184 9.93 -24.37 -3.42
N ASP A 185 8.72 -24.45 -4.03
CA ASP A 185 7.76 -23.33 -4.08
C ASP A 185 8.34 -22.06 -4.73
N GLY A 186 9.28 -22.22 -5.62
CA GLY A 186 10.05 -21.13 -6.24
C GLY A 186 9.28 -20.31 -7.25
N LEU A 187 8.08 -20.71 -7.70
CA LEU A 187 7.22 -19.95 -8.61
C LEU A 187 5.90 -19.61 -7.93
N ARG A 188 5.58 -18.33 -7.91
CA ARG A 188 4.41 -17.81 -7.20
C ARG A 188 3.62 -16.85 -8.08
N PHE A 189 2.31 -17.01 -8.08
CA PHE A 189 1.37 -16.12 -8.75
C PHE A 189 0.44 -15.50 -7.71
N GLY A 190 0.04 -14.27 -7.92
CA GLY A 190 -0.90 -13.58 -7.04
C GLY A 190 -1.88 -12.73 -7.82
N ILE A 191 -3.11 -12.68 -7.31
CA ILE A 191 -4.14 -11.73 -7.74
C ILE A 191 -4.73 -11.12 -6.47
N ALA A 192 -4.87 -9.80 -6.44
CA ALA A 192 -5.49 -9.10 -5.34
C ALA A 192 -6.41 -8.00 -5.85
N LEU A 193 -7.58 -7.89 -5.24
CA LEU A 193 -8.53 -6.80 -5.39
C LEU A 193 -8.49 -5.97 -4.11
N ARG A 194 -8.33 -4.65 -4.22
CA ARG A 194 -8.11 -3.79 -3.05
C ARG A 194 -9.03 -2.58 -3.05
N ASN A 195 -9.31 -2.10 -1.84
CA ASN A 195 -10.04 -0.87 -1.55
C ASN A 195 -11.45 -0.82 -2.14
N VAL A 196 -12.14 -1.95 -2.24
CA VAL A 196 -13.52 -2.01 -2.75
C VAL A 196 -14.49 -1.67 -1.63
N GLY A 197 -15.19 -0.55 -1.74
CA GLY A 197 -16.11 -0.09 -0.70
C GLY A 197 -17.13 0.91 -1.19
N ALA A 198 -18.01 1.31 -0.29
CA ALA A 198 -19.00 2.34 -0.58
C ALA A 198 -18.33 3.73 -0.65
N PRO A 199 -18.86 4.65 -1.48
CA PRO A 199 -18.39 6.03 -1.51
C PRO A 199 -18.48 6.70 -0.15
N MET A 200 -17.48 7.50 0.19
CA MET A 200 -17.40 8.29 1.41
C MET A 200 -17.83 9.74 1.15
N ARG A 201 -18.11 10.49 2.20
CA ARG A 201 -18.32 11.93 2.13
C ARG A 201 -17.92 12.58 3.45
N TYR A 202 -17.50 13.84 3.38
CA TYR A 202 -17.27 14.65 4.57
C TYR A 202 -18.59 15.13 5.19
N ALA A 203 -18.62 15.17 6.51
CA ALA A 203 -19.70 15.74 7.31
C ALA A 203 -19.11 16.35 8.60
N GLY A 204 -19.79 17.31 9.17
CA GLY A 204 -19.38 17.95 10.42
C GLY A 204 -19.68 19.43 10.44
N ASP A 205 -19.48 20.04 11.60
CA ASP A 205 -19.84 21.46 11.86
C ASP A 205 -19.06 22.45 10.98
N GLY A 206 -17.88 22.05 10.46
CA GLY A 206 -17.10 22.85 9.53
C GLY A 206 -17.78 23.07 8.14
N LEU A 207 -18.88 22.35 7.87
CA LEU A 207 -19.72 22.56 6.68
C LEU A 207 -20.96 23.42 6.96
N THR A 208 -21.07 24.05 8.13
CA THR A 208 -22.16 24.99 8.43
C THR A 208 -21.84 26.38 7.90
N VAL A 209 -22.84 27.01 7.32
CA VAL A 209 -22.77 28.40 6.87
C VAL A 209 -24.01 29.14 7.32
N THR A 210 -23.87 30.44 7.60
CA THR A 210 -25.01 31.31 7.85
C THR A 210 -25.53 31.81 6.51
N ALA A 211 -26.78 31.52 6.20
CA ALA A 211 -27.42 31.94 4.96
C ALA A 211 -28.88 32.35 5.22
N THR A 212 -29.43 33.25 4.42
CA THR A 212 -30.83 33.56 4.39
C THR A 212 -31.50 32.78 3.25
N PRO A 213 -32.17 31.65 3.54
CA PRO A 213 -32.88 30.88 2.54
C PRO A 213 -33.98 31.72 1.86
N GLN A 214 -34.29 31.40 0.62
CA GLN A 214 -35.35 32.07 -0.11
C GLN A 214 -36.69 31.91 0.63
N GLY A 215 -37.33 33.02 0.97
CA GLY A 215 -38.59 33.06 1.76
C GLY A 215 -38.41 33.11 3.28
N ALA A 216 -37.19 33.21 3.80
CA ALA A 216 -36.93 33.51 5.21
C ALA A 216 -36.51 34.98 5.39
N ASP A 217 -36.98 35.61 6.48
CA ASP A 217 -36.65 36.98 6.81
C ASP A 217 -35.37 37.09 7.66
N GLU A 218 -34.88 35.96 8.20
CA GLU A 218 -33.73 35.91 9.10
C GLU A 218 -32.65 34.96 8.57
N ALA A 219 -31.40 35.25 8.96
CA ALA A 219 -30.27 34.38 8.67
C ALA A 219 -30.31 33.11 9.54
N LEU A 220 -30.21 31.97 8.92
CA LEU A 220 -30.22 30.65 9.58
C LEU A 220 -28.86 29.95 9.40
N THR A 221 -28.48 29.15 10.39
CA THR A 221 -27.36 28.22 10.22
C THR A 221 -27.82 27.04 9.42
N VAL A 222 -27.26 26.87 8.20
CA VAL A 222 -27.58 25.80 7.27
C VAL A 222 -26.39 24.89 7.05
N PHE A 223 -26.65 23.60 6.85
CA PHE A 223 -25.63 22.60 6.52
C PHE A 223 -25.38 22.57 5.03
N GLN A 224 -24.13 22.80 4.62
CA GLN A 224 -23.69 22.56 3.26
C GLN A 224 -23.37 21.07 3.09
N ARG A 225 -24.03 20.41 2.15
CA ARG A 225 -23.81 19.00 1.87
C ARG A 225 -22.60 18.82 0.97
N SER A 226 -21.57 18.09 1.45
CA SER A 226 -20.44 17.71 0.59
C SER A 226 -20.85 16.62 -0.40
N GLU A 227 -20.20 16.59 -1.57
CA GLU A 227 -20.36 15.52 -2.56
C GLU A 227 -19.69 14.22 -2.04
N LYS A 228 -20.15 13.08 -2.58
CA LYS A 228 -19.53 11.78 -2.31
C LYS A 228 -18.33 11.57 -3.21
N TYR A 229 -17.30 10.89 -2.71
CA TYR A 229 -16.16 10.45 -3.47
C TYR A 229 -15.96 8.94 -3.34
N GLU A 230 -15.49 8.31 -4.40
CA GLU A 230 -15.22 6.87 -4.44
C GLU A 230 -13.87 6.53 -3.81
N LEU A 231 -13.74 5.28 -3.34
CA LEU A 231 -12.46 4.78 -2.84
C LEU A 231 -11.59 4.32 -4.02
N PRO A 232 -10.24 4.44 -3.92
CA PRO A 232 -9.33 4.14 -5.01
C PRO A 232 -9.15 2.61 -5.16
N SER A 233 -10.14 1.96 -5.74
CA SER A 233 -10.12 0.52 -5.99
C SER A 233 -9.12 0.17 -7.09
N LEU A 234 -8.47 -0.99 -6.95
CA LEU A 234 -7.48 -1.48 -7.90
C LEU A 234 -7.40 -3.01 -7.91
N VAL A 235 -6.89 -3.54 -9.01
CA VAL A 235 -6.55 -4.96 -9.19
C VAL A 235 -5.04 -5.08 -9.39
N ASN A 236 -4.41 -5.94 -8.60
CA ASN A 236 -3.02 -6.31 -8.75
C ASN A 236 -2.91 -7.74 -9.27
N ILE A 237 -2.06 -7.95 -10.27
CA ILE A 237 -1.67 -9.27 -10.77
C ILE A 237 -0.16 -9.34 -10.73
N GLY A 238 0.40 -10.39 -10.14
CA GLY A 238 1.84 -10.49 -9.98
C GLY A 238 2.38 -11.89 -10.07
N VAL A 239 3.67 -11.96 -10.35
CA VAL A 239 4.46 -13.18 -10.40
C VAL A 239 5.76 -12.97 -9.64
N ALA A 240 6.24 -14.02 -9.00
CA ALA A 240 7.57 -14.05 -8.40
C ALA A 240 8.22 -15.40 -8.69
N VAL A 241 9.51 -15.37 -8.99
CA VAL A 241 10.30 -16.57 -9.29
C VAL A 241 11.66 -16.51 -8.60
N ASP A 242 12.05 -17.60 -7.96
CA ASP A 242 13.38 -17.76 -7.40
C ASP A 242 14.34 -18.14 -8.53
N VAL A 243 15.13 -17.16 -8.98
CA VAL A 243 16.09 -17.31 -10.09
C VAL A 243 17.41 -17.94 -9.63
N VAL A 244 17.72 -17.79 -8.35
CA VAL A 244 18.81 -18.48 -7.67
C VAL A 244 18.24 -19.01 -6.35
N SER A 245 18.47 -20.29 -6.08
CA SER A 245 18.06 -20.92 -4.82
C SER A 245 19.12 -21.95 -4.44
N ASN A 246 19.93 -21.60 -3.44
CA ASN A 246 20.91 -22.47 -2.82
C ASN A 246 20.95 -22.23 -1.30
N ASP A 247 21.69 -23.04 -0.57
CA ASP A 247 21.71 -23.05 0.91
C ASP A 247 22.09 -21.69 1.53
N ASN A 248 22.79 -20.83 0.81
CA ASN A 248 23.30 -19.56 1.34
C ASN A 248 22.72 -18.33 0.65
N THR A 249 22.07 -18.50 -0.51
CA THR A 249 21.58 -17.36 -1.30
C THR A 249 20.29 -17.72 -2.01
N VAL A 250 19.27 -16.89 -1.80
CA VAL A 250 18.03 -16.93 -2.57
C VAL A 250 17.84 -15.59 -3.26
N VAL A 251 17.72 -15.60 -4.58
CA VAL A 251 17.40 -14.40 -5.38
C VAL A 251 16.03 -14.57 -6.00
N THR A 252 15.11 -13.72 -5.64
CA THR A 252 13.74 -13.72 -6.16
C THR A 252 13.56 -12.55 -7.11
N ALA A 253 13.14 -12.83 -8.33
CA ALA A 253 12.67 -11.83 -9.29
C ALA A 253 11.14 -11.66 -9.15
N THR A 254 10.67 -10.44 -9.15
CA THR A 254 9.24 -10.11 -9.01
C THR A 254 8.77 -9.25 -10.17
N GLY A 255 7.52 -9.46 -10.58
CA GLY A 255 6.85 -8.64 -11.58
C GLY A 255 5.39 -8.46 -11.21
N GLN A 256 4.83 -7.27 -11.49
CA GLN A 256 3.42 -7.01 -11.26
C GLN A 256 2.83 -6.05 -12.29
N PHE A 257 1.55 -6.18 -12.47
CA PHE A 257 0.67 -5.25 -13.15
C PHE A 257 -0.38 -4.75 -12.16
N VAL A 258 -0.59 -3.44 -12.10
CA VAL A 258 -1.59 -2.78 -11.27
C VAL A 258 -2.55 -2.06 -12.18
N SER A 259 -3.79 -2.51 -12.21
CA SER A 259 -4.89 -1.79 -12.89
C SER A 259 -5.59 -0.89 -11.87
N ASN A 260 -5.47 0.41 -12.08
CA ASN A 260 -6.08 1.43 -11.23
C ASN A 260 -7.41 1.92 -11.82
N SER A 261 -8.48 1.88 -11.03
CA SER A 261 -9.80 2.35 -11.51
C SER A 261 -9.88 3.87 -11.71
N PHE A 262 -8.96 4.65 -11.12
CA PHE A 262 -9.02 6.11 -11.05
C PHE A 262 -7.71 6.82 -11.43
N THR A 263 -6.72 6.07 -11.88
CA THR A 263 -5.44 6.59 -12.35
C THR A 263 -4.91 5.70 -13.48
N LYS A 264 -3.68 5.95 -13.90
CA LYS A 264 -3.01 5.13 -14.92
C LYS A 264 -2.63 3.76 -14.37
N ASP A 265 -2.55 2.79 -15.28
CA ASP A 265 -1.98 1.47 -14.99
C ASP A 265 -0.50 1.58 -14.69
N GLN A 266 -0.03 0.68 -13.82
CA GLN A 266 1.36 0.63 -13.41
C GLN A 266 1.95 -0.77 -13.64
N PHE A 267 3.21 -0.82 -14.06
CA PHE A 267 4.01 -2.03 -14.19
C PHE A 267 5.17 -1.96 -13.21
N GLY A 268 5.33 -2.99 -12.40
CA GLY A 268 6.40 -3.07 -11.41
C GLY A 268 7.29 -4.28 -11.65
N GLY A 269 8.58 -4.11 -11.38
CA GLY A 269 9.55 -5.20 -11.35
C GLY A 269 10.57 -5.00 -10.24
N GLY A 270 11.11 -6.08 -9.69
CA GLY A 270 12.09 -6.00 -8.62
C GLY A 270 12.89 -7.28 -8.45
N LEU A 271 14.01 -7.13 -7.74
CA LEU A 271 14.89 -8.21 -7.33
C LEU A 271 15.12 -8.13 -5.82
N GLU A 272 14.94 -9.26 -5.15
CA GLU A 272 15.26 -9.44 -3.75
C GLU A 272 16.36 -10.51 -3.64
N ALA A 273 17.47 -10.19 -3.00
CA ALA A 273 18.55 -11.12 -2.71
C ALA A 273 18.65 -11.34 -1.19
N ASN A 274 18.36 -12.54 -0.74
CA ASN A 274 18.55 -12.99 0.64
C ASN A 274 19.91 -13.70 0.75
N LEU A 275 20.82 -13.14 1.55
CA LEU A 275 22.20 -13.59 1.69
C LEU A 275 22.43 -14.14 3.10
N GLY A 276 22.67 -15.45 3.19
CA GLY A 276 22.96 -16.13 4.45
C GLY A 276 21.83 -16.00 5.49
N GLU A 277 20.58 -15.88 5.04
CA GLU A 277 19.39 -15.66 5.86
C GLU A 277 19.43 -14.41 6.77
N ARG A 278 20.49 -13.62 6.70
CA ARG A 278 20.73 -12.47 7.57
C ARG A 278 20.59 -11.13 6.86
N LEU A 279 21.17 -11.00 5.67
CA LEU A 279 21.17 -9.77 4.90
C LEU A 279 20.21 -9.90 3.71
N VAL A 280 19.32 -8.93 3.55
CA VAL A 280 18.39 -8.87 2.43
C VAL A 280 18.62 -7.57 1.67
N LEU A 281 18.94 -7.67 0.39
CA LEU A 281 19.09 -6.53 -0.51
C LEU A 281 17.91 -6.50 -1.47
N ARG A 282 17.35 -5.31 -1.70
CA ARG A 282 16.17 -5.10 -2.54
C ARG A 282 16.39 -3.97 -3.51
N GLY A 283 15.94 -4.17 -4.74
CA GLY A 283 15.87 -3.13 -5.76
C GLY A 283 14.62 -3.32 -6.61
N GLY A 284 13.92 -2.24 -6.89
CA GLY A 284 12.68 -2.30 -7.64
C GLY A 284 12.46 -1.05 -8.49
N TYR A 285 11.59 -1.18 -9.47
CA TYR A 285 11.15 -0.11 -10.33
C TYR A 285 9.66 -0.21 -10.60
N LEU A 286 8.96 0.89 -10.46
CA LEU A 286 7.54 1.02 -10.82
C LEU A 286 7.43 2.00 -11.98
N TRP A 287 6.86 1.53 -13.09
CA TRP A 287 6.65 2.33 -14.28
C TRP A 287 5.16 2.68 -14.45
N GLU A 288 4.92 3.92 -14.84
CA GLU A 288 3.62 4.47 -15.25
C GLU A 288 3.82 5.24 -16.56
N GLN A 289 2.80 5.27 -17.40
CA GLN A 289 2.89 6.00 -18.66
C GLN A 289 3.11 7.50 -18.43
N GLY A 290 4.12 8.06 -19.08
CA GLY A 290 4.55 9.46 -18.93
C GLY A 290 5.69 9.66 -17.92
N LEU A 291 6.02 8.66 -17.11
CA LEU A 291 7.04 8.79 -16.06
C LEU A 291 8.45 9.07 -16.62
N ILE A 292 8.81 8.44 -17.74
CA ILE A 292 10.14 8.60 -18.36
C ILE A 292 10.20 9.86 -19.24
N THR A 293 9.08 10.25 -19.85
CA THR A 293 9.02 11.39 -20.77
C THR A 293 8.90 12.73 -20.07
N GLY A 294 8.71 12.76 -18.74
CA GLY A 294 8.54 14.00 -17.97
C GLY A 294 7.27 14.78 -18.36
N GLY A 295 6.26 14.09 -18.91
CA GLY A 295 5.00 14.70 -19.32
C GLY A 295 4.23 15.28 -18.14
N GLN A 296 3.37 16.27 -18.42
CA GLN A 296 2.51 16.90 -17.38
C GLN A 296 1.41 15.97 -16.85
N ASP A 297 1.27 14.77 -17.44
CA ASP A 297 0.21 13.80 -17.14
C ASP A 297 0.59 12.72 -16.14
N VAL A 298 1.67 12.90 -15.36
CA VAL A 298 2.08 11.93 -14.34
C VAL A 298 1.13 12.02 -13.14
N THR A 299 0.61 10.86 -12.69
CA THR A 299 -0.37 10.80 -11.58
C THR A 299 0.29 10.49 -10.23
N THR A 300 1.61 10.28 -10.19
CA THR A 300 2.37 9.95 -8.99
C THR A 300 3.58 10.86 -8.81
N ALA A 301 3.95 11.12 -7.57
CA ALA A 301 5.20 11.81 -7.24
C ALA A 301 6.42 10.88 -7.31
N TYR A 302 6.24 9.57 -7.39
CA TYR A 302 7.33 8.61 -7.50
C TYR A 302 7.91 8.63 -8.91
N THR A 303 9.25 8.58 -9.01
CA THR A 303 9.98 8.59 -10.29
C THR A 303 10.34 7.19 -10.80
N GLY A 304 9.90 6.13 -10.09
CA GLY A 304 10.07 4.73 -10.46
C GLY A 304 11.04 3.96 -9.58
N PRO A 305 12.31 4.34 -9.44
CA PRO A 305 13.32 3.56 -8.71
C PRO A 305 13.03 3.47 -7.20
N ALA A 306 13.34 2.29 -6.64
CA ALA A 306 13.32 2.03 -5.22
C ALA A 306 14.49 1.11 -4.83
N GLY A 307 14.95 1.22 -3.61
CA GLY A 307 15.96 0.33 -3.03
C GLY A 307 15.71 0.09 -1.55
N GLY A 308 16.20 -1.02 -1.04
CA GLY A 308 16.04 -1.37 0.37
C GLY A 308 17.09 -2.34 0.87
N ILE A 309 17.29 -2.33 2.17
CA ILE A 309 18.15 -3.25 2.90
C ILE A 309 17.40 -3.79 4.10
N GLY A 310 17.55 -5.08 4.36
CA GLY A 310 16.96 -5.77 5.51
C GLY A 310 18.01 -6.56 6.28
N LEU A 311 17.85 -6.62 7.59
CA LEU A 311 18.66 -7.44 8.49
C LEU A 311 17.74 -8.37 9.26
N ASN A 312 18.01 -9.67 9.22
CA ASN A 312 17.33 -10.69 10.01
C ASN A 312 18.25 -11.11 11.15
N VAL A 313 17.81 -10.89 12.37
CA VAL A 313 18.59 -11.20 13.57
C VAL A 313 17.83 -12.27 14.37
N PRO A 314 18.41 -13.47 14.58
CA PRO A 314 17.82 -14.44 15.50
C PRO A 314 17.70 -13.86 16.92
N ALA A 315 16.52 -13.93 17.52
CA ALA A 315 16.21 -13.29 18.81
C ALA A 315 15.83 -14.32 19.89
N GLY A 316 16.53 -15.46 19.94
CA GLY A 316 16.28 -16.54 20.89
C GLY A 316 15.39 -17.65 20.31
N GLU A 317 14.79 -18.49 21.15
CA GLU A 317 14.10 -19.74 20.82
C GLU A 317 13.01 -19.60 19.71
N GLY A 318 13.46 -19.65 18.44
CA GLY A 318 12.57 -19.61 17.27
C GLY A 318 12.07 -18.22 16.89
N ALA A 319 12.47 -17.15 17.60
CA ALA A 319 12.11 -15.78 17.27
C ALA A 319 13.10 -15.16 16.28
N THR A 320 12.60 -14.34 15.36
CA THR A 320 13.42 -13.56 14.43
C THR A 320 13.00 -12.09 14.49
N LEU A 321 13.98 -11.22 14.72
CA LEU A 321 13.85 -9.77 14.58
C LEU A 321 14.29 -9.36 13.17
N LYS A 322 13.44 -8.69 12.43
CA LYS A 322 13.76 -8.12 11.11
C LYS A 322 13.75 -6.61 11.18
N LEU A 323 14.80 -6.01 10.66
CA LEU A 323 14.96 -4.57 10.54
C LEU A 323 15.07 -4.24 9.06
N ASP A 324 14.18 -3.42 8.55
CA ASP A 324 14.13 -3.06 7.14
C ASP A 324 14.20 -1.54 6.98
N TYR A 325 14.97 -1.10 6.00
CA TYR A 325 15.00 0.27 5.53
C TYR A 325 14.78 0.30 4.02
N SER A 326 14.03 1.29 3.55
CA SER A 326 13.86 1.51 2.11
C SER A 326 13.80 2.98 1.76
N TYR A 327 14.17 3.25 0.51
CA TYR A 327 14.11 4.55 -0.12
C TYR A 327 13.43 4.45 -1.48
N ARG A 328 12.47 5.36 -1.74
CA ARG A 328 11.82 5.52 -3.05
C ARG A 328 12.06 6.94 -3.56
N THR A 329 12.50 7.05 -4.79
CA THR A 329 12.75 8.35 -5.43
C THR A 329 11.46 9.07 -5.76
N THR A 330 11.44 10.39 -5.54
CA THR A 330 10.30 11.27 -5.84
C THR A 330 10.75 12.55 -6.52
N ASN A 331 9.84 13.23 -7.20
CA ASN A 331 10.04 14.55 -7.80
C ASN A 331 8.76 15.37 -7.61
N PRO A 332 8.81 16.60 -7.07
CA PRO A 332 9.98 17.41 -6.71
C PRO A 332 10.54 17.18 -5.30
N PHE A 333 10.02 16.20 -4.57
CA PHE A 333 10.36 15.97 -3.16
C PHE A 333 11.67 15.18 -2.98
N ASN A 334 12.14 15.09 -1.72
CA ASN A 334 13.42 14.44 -1.36
C ASN A 334 13.27 12.93 -1.11
N GLY A 335 12.39 12.24 -1.84
CA GLY A 335 12.15 10.82 -1.70
C GLY A 335 11.22 10.45 -0.54
N THR A 336 10.94 9.17 -0.41
CA THR A 336 10.22 8.58 0.72
C THR A 336 11.14 7.59 1.43
N HIS A 337 11.37 7.79 2.71
CA HIS A 337 12.16 6.91 3.56
C HIS A 337 11.23 6.10 4.44
N THR A 338 11.41 4.78 4.47
CA THR A 338 10.61 3.91 5.34
C THR A 338 11.53 3.04 6.20
N LEU A 339 11.26 3.03 7.50
CA LEU A 339 11.88 2.14 8.48
C LEU A 339 10.83 1.12 8.95
N GLY A 340 11.22 -0.13 9.04
CA GLY A 340 10.36 -1.22 9.51
C GLY A 340 11.04 -2.09 10.54
N VAL A 341 10.28 -2.53 11.52
CA VAL A 341 10.71 -3.51 12.53
C VAL A 341 9.64 -4.60 12.60
N LYS A 342 10.06 -5.85 12.53
CA LYS A 342 9.16 -6.99 12.59
C LYS A 342 9.73 -8.09 13.49
N ILE A 343 8.90 -8.63 14.36
CA ILE A 343 9.22 -9.75 15.23
C ILE A 343 8.30 -10.91 14.84
N SER A 344 8.88 -12.02 14.45
CA SER A 344 8.18 -13.29 14.16
C SER A 344 8.56 -14.32 15.20
N LEU A 345 7.55 -15.03 15.77
CA LEU A 345 7.67 -16.04 16.80
C LEU A 345 7.27 -17.41 16.27
#